data_4224f3590986ddde0025c2294ec611c6
#
_entry.id   4224f3590986ddde0025c2294ec611c6
#
_cell.length_a   1.000
_cell.length_b   1.000
_cell.length_c   1.000
_cell.angle_alpha   90.00
_cell.angle_beta   90.00
_cell.angle_gamma   90.00
#
_symmetry.space_group_name_H-M   'P 1'
#
loop_
_entity.id
_entity.type
_entity.pdbx_description
1 polymer ?
#
loop_
_entity_poly.entity_id
_entity_poly.type
_entity_poly.pdbx_seq_one_letter_code
_entity_poly.pdbx_strand_id
1 'polypeptide(L)'
;AQYFWPRERALAFYRAAVRWPLDIIYLGETVCSKRRELGTGDWIDLASELAESGKQIVLSSLALIEAESELGVLKRLIDHGACWIEANDLSAVQLCRERHVPFVGGPSLNVYNNAALAMLCDDGLRRWVPGVEQGRTLIHELCDATRAAGLDMPELEVIAYGRLPLSWSARCFTARAHDLPKDQCGFRCIDY
;
A
#
# COMPACT_ATOMS: atom_id res chain seq x y z
N ALA A 1 -3.96 -6.09 0.73
CA ALA A 1 -4.28 -7.09 -0.30
C ALA A 1 -5.49 -6.65 -1.12
N GLN A 2 -5.43 -6.82 -2.43
CA GLN A 2 -6.52 -6.46 -3.33
C GLN A 2 -7.74 -7.39 -3.17
N TYR A 3 -7.47 -8.69 -2.96
CA TYR A 3 -8.51 -9.69 -2.73
C TYR A 3 -8.66 -9.94 -1.23
N PHE A 4 -9.91 -10.15 -0.82
CA PHE A 4 -10.22 -10.60 0.52
C PHE A 4 -10.35 -12.13 0.51
N TRP A 5 -9.32 -12.82 0.94
CA TRP A 5 -9.28 -14.28 1.00
C TRP A 5 -9.34 -14.79 2.44
N PRO A 6 -9.85 -16.01 2.65
CA PRO A 6 -9.70 -16.69 3.93
C PRO A 6 -8.22 -16.78 4.34
N ARG A 7 -7.97 -16.72 5.64
CA ARG A 7 -6.64 -16.71 6.24
C ARG A 7 -5.68 -17.73 5.64
N GLU A 8 -6.10 -18.98 5.59
CA GLU A 8 -5.24 -20.08 5.12
C GLU A 8 -4.83 -19.90 3.66
N ARG A 9 -5.76 -19.46 2.81
CA ARG A 9 -5.49 -19.19 1.40
C ARG A 9 -4.49 -18.05 1.23
N ALA A 10 -4.65 -16.97 1.99
CA ALA A 10 -3.73 -15.82 1.94
C ALA A 10 -2.32 -16.23 2.36
N LEU A 11 -2.16 -16.94 3.48
CA LEU A 11 -0.87 -17.44 3.95
C LEU A 11 -0.21 -18.39 2.94
N ALA A 12 -0.97 -19.35 2.41
CA ALA A 12 -0.47 -20.29 1.41
C ALA A 12 0.01 -19.59 0.14
N PHE A 13 -0.73 -18.56 -0.32
CA PHE A 13 -0.35 -17.76 -1.47
C PHE A 13 0.99 -17.05 -1.26
N TYR A 14 1.15 -16.32 -0.17
CA TYR A 14 2.38 -15.58 0.11
C TYR A 14 3.59 -16.49 0.29
N ARG A 15 3.42 -17.63 0.98
CA ARG A 15 4.47 -18.65 1.10
C ARG A 15 4.85 -19.29 -0.23
N ALA A 16 3.90 -19.41 -1.15
CA ALA A 16 4.20 -19.85 -2.51
C ALA A 16 4.94 -18.77 -3.31
N ALA A 17 4.54 -17.49 -3.17
CA ALA A 17 5.12 -16.35 -3.87
C ALA A 17 6.63 -16.18 -3.60
N VAL A 18 7.10 -16.57 -2.44
CA VAL A 18 8.55 -16.57 -2.12
C VAL A 18 9.39 -17.35 -3.13
N ARG A 19 8.83 -18.41 -3.73
CA ARG A 19 9.52 -19.26 -4.72
C ARG A 19 9.41 -18.73 -6.15
N TRP A 20 8.64 -17.68 -6.38
CA TRP A 20 8.49 -17.08 -7.69
C TRP A 20 9.66 -16.13 -8.01
N PRO A 21 9.94 -15.86 -9.27
CA PRO A 21 10.99 -14.92 -9.69
C PRO A 21 10.53 -13.46 -9.47
N LEU A 22 10.35 -13.09 -8.22
CA LEU A 22 9.95 -11.77 -7.76
C LEU A 22 11.06 -11.20 -6.86
N ASP A 23 11.30 -9.91 -6.96
CA ASP A 23 12.24 -9.19 -6.11
C ASP A 23 11.56 -8.61 -4.87
N ILE A 24 10.27 -8.23 -5.01
CA ILE A 24 9.52 -7.48 -4.00
C ILE A 24 8.17 -8.15 -3.76
N ILE A 25 7.74 -8.20 -2.50
CA ILE A 25 6.42 -8.70 -2.09
C ILE A 25 5.75 -7.66 -1.20
N TYR A 26 4.55 -7.23 -1.61
CA TYR A 26 3.70 -6.34 -0.83
C TYR A 26 2.72 -7.15 0.02
N LEU A 27 2.64 -6.85 1.32
CA LEU A 27 1.77 -7.49 2.29
C LEU A 27 0.88 -6.46 2.96
N GLY A 28 -0.31 -6.85 3.36
CA GLY A 28 -1.18 -5.99 4.16
C GLY A 28 -2.55 -5.76 3.53
N GLU A 29 -3.37 -4.98 4.20
CA GLU A 29 -4.71 -4.60 3.77
C GLU A 29 -4.74 -3.11 3.40
N THR A 30 -5.11 -2.82 2.16
CA THR A 30 -5.17 -1.45 1.63
C THR A 30 -6.60 -0.92 1.48
N VAL A 31 -7.59 -1.80 1.49
CA VAL A 31 -8.96 -1.47 1.07
C VAL A 31 -9.89 -1.19 2.25
N CYS A 32 -9.87 -2.04 3.27
CA CYS A 32 -10.87 -1.97 4.33
C CYS A 32 -10.36 -2.54 5.67
N SER A 33 -10.37 -1.71 6.71
CA SER A 33 -9.95 -2.10 8.06
C SER A 33 -10.79 -3.22 8.71
N LYS A 34 -11.96 -3.51 8.13
CA LYS A 34 -12.84 -4.60 8.61
C LYS A 34 -12.42 -5.98 8.10
N ARG A 35 -11.58 -6.06 7.07
CA ARG A 35 -11.03 -7.31 6.55
C ARG A 35 -9.97 -7.83 7.51
N ARG A 36 -10.37 -8.73 8.43
CA ARG A 36 -9.54 -9.20 9.55
C ARG A 36 -9.28 -10.69 9.54
N GLU A 37 -9.29 -11.33 8.38
CA GLU A 37 -8.85 -12.72 8.24
C GLU A 37 -7.38 -12.88 8.67
N LEU A 38 -6.56 -11.85 8.42
CA LEU A 38 -5.23 -11.67 8.97
C LEU A 38 -5.22 -10.39 9.81
N GLY A 39 -4.84 -10.52 11.08
CA GLY A 39 -4.65 -9.39 11.99
C GLY A 39 -3.28 -8.73 11.79
N THR A 40 -3.04 -7.64 12.51
CA THR A 40 -1.75 -6.90 12.43
C THR A 40 -0.57 -7.80 12.80
N GLY A 41 -0.69 -8.61 13.84
CA GLY A 41 0.35 -9.58 14.25
C GLY A 41 0.64 -10.57 13.14
N ASP A 42 -0.40 -11.12 12.50
CA ASP A 42 -0.22 -12.08 11.40
C ASP A 42 0.55 -11.49 10.22
N TRP A 43 0.30 -10.21 9.88
CA TRP A 43 1.04 -9.52 8.82
C TRP A 43 2.50 -9.30 9.20
N ILE A 44 2.79 -8.95 10.45
CA ILE A 44 4.14 -8.78 10.98
C ILE A 44 4.90 -10.11 10.99
N ASP A 45 4.28 -11.17 11.49
CA ASP A 45 4.88 -12.51 11.56
C ASP A 45 5.18 -13.03 10.15
N LEU A 46 4.22 -12.86 9.23
CA LEU A 46 4.39 -13.24 7.83
C LEU A 46 5.50 -12.42 7.16
N ALA A 47 5.57 -11.12 7.41
CA ALA A 47 6.62 -10.27 6.87
C ALA A 47 8.01 -10.72 7.33
N SER A 48 8.14 -11.07 8.62
CA SER A 48 9.38 -11.60 9.19
C SER A 48 9.75 -12.95 8.56
N GLU A 49 8.79 -13.86 8.43
CA GLU A 49 8.98 -15.18 7.78
C GLU A 49 9.49 -15.01 6.33
N LEU A 50 8.84 -14.14 5.55
CA LEU A 50 9.17 -13.96 4.13
C LEU A 50 10.49 -13.19 3.91
N ALA A 51 10.88 -12.32 4.83
CA ALA A 51 12.15 -11.58 4.76
C ALA A 51 13.38 -12.50 4.75
N GLU A 52 13.28 -13.70 5.36
CA GLU A 52 14.34 -14.72 5.34
C GLU A 52 14.68 -15.21 3.92
N SER A 53 13.78 -15.01 2.96
CA SER A 53 14.01 -15.37 1.55
C SER A 53 14.98 -14.45 0.80
N GLY A 54 15.39 -13.34 1.41
CA GLY A 54 16.20 -12.30 0.76
C GLY A 54 15.42 -11.37 -0.16
N LYS A 55 14.09 -11.51 -0.26
CA LYS A 55 13.22 -10.61 -1.02
C LYS A 55 12.93 -9.34 -0.21
N GLN A 56 12.71 -8.22 -0.91
CA GLN A 56 12.24 -7.01 -0.26
C GLN A 56 10.76 -7.19 0.13
N ILE A 57 10.46 -7.03 1.40
CA ILE A 57 9.10 -7.07 1.92
C ILE A 57 8.63 -5.65 2.21
N VAL A 58 7.42 -5.32 1.76
CA VAL A 58 6.78 -4.01 1.95
C VAL A 58 5.43 -4.23 2.62
N LEU A 59 5.21 -3.55 3.74
CA LEU A 59 3.93 -3.58 4.46
C LEU A 59 3.04 -2.43 4.01
N SER A 60 1.86 -2.76 3.47
CA SER A 60 0.92 -1.77 2.93
C SER A 60 0.04 -1.17 4.03
N SER A 61 -0.14 0.16 3.99
CA SER A 61 -1.15 0.86 4.79
C SER A 61 -2.51 0.88 4.10
N LEU A 62 -3.56 1.17 4.86
CA LEU A 62 -4.88 1.50 4.29
C LEU A 62 -4.79 2.76 3.41
N ALA A 63 -5.59 2.78 2.34
CA ALA A 63 -5.74 3.96 1.49
C ALA A 63 -6.67 5.04 2.10
N LEU A 64 -7.49 4.65 3.06
CA LEU A 64 -8.36 5.55 3.83
C LEU A 64 -8.22 5.17 5.31
N ILE A 65 -7.77 6.10 6.11
CA ILE A 65 -7.68 5.99 7.57
C ILE A 65 -8.71 6.92 8.17
N GLU A 66 -9.73 6.34 8.80
CA GLU A 66 -10.92 7.05 9.29
C GLU A 66 -10.98 7.08 10.84
N ALA A 67 -10.16 6.28 11.52
CA ALA A 67 -10.26 6.11 12.97
C ALA A 67 -8.89 6.02 13.66
N GLU A 68 -8.80 6.47 14.92
CA GLU A 68 -7.58 6.36 15.74
C GLU A 68 -7.11 4.91 15.91
N SER A 69 -8.03 3.96 15.96
CA SER A 69 -7.67 2.53 16.01
C SER A 69 -6.90 2.06 14.78
N GLU A 70 -7.17 2.63 13.60
CA GLU A 70 -6.48 2.34 12.34
C GLU A 70 -5.08 2.98 12.33
N LEU A 71 -4.96 4.21 12.86
CA LEU A 71 -3.65 4.83 13.13
C LEU A 71 -2.82 3.98 14.09
N GLY A 72 -3.44 3.41 15.12
CA GLY A 72 -2.78 2.49 16.05
C GLY A 72 -2.25 1.22 15.38
N VAL A 73 -2.97 0.68 14.37
CA VAL A 73 -2.49 -0.42 13.53
C VAL A 73 -1.29 0.01 12.71
N LEU A 74 -1.39 1.15 12.03
CA LEU A 74 -0.32 1.69 11.19
C LEU A 74 0.96 1.95 12.00
N LYS A 75 0.85 2.55 13.19
CA LYS A 75 1.99 2.76 14.10
C LYS A 75 2.71 1.44 14.40
N ARG A 76 1.97 0.37 14.70
CA ARG A 76 2.57 -0.95 14.98
C ARG A 76 3.28 -1.55 13.77
N LEU A 77 2.73 -1.38 12.55
CA LEU A 77 3.39 -1.83 11.32
C LEU A 77 4.71 -1.10 11.09
N ILE A 78 4.73 0.22 11.29
CA ILE A 78 5.92 1.07 11.14
C ILE A 78 6.95 0.76 12.24
N ASP A 79 6.51 0.65 13.50
CA ASP A 79 7.38 0.40 14.65
C ASP A 79 8.05 -1.00 14.61
N HIS A 80 7.54 -1.92 13.79
CA HIS A 80 8.21 -3.19 13.52
C HIS A 80 9.59 -2.99 12.88
N GLY A 81 9.77 -1.98 12.05
CA GLY A 81 11.06 -1.47 11.58
C GLY A 81 11.84 -2.35 10.60
N ALA A 82 11.42 -3.59 10.35
CA ALA A 82 12.15 -4.53 9.51
C ALA A 82 11.79 -4.42 8.02
N CYS A 83 10.72 -3.71 7.67
CA CYS A 83 10.19 -3.63 6.31
C CYS A 83 9.94 -2.18 5.90
N TRP A 84 9.98 -1.93 4.59
CA TRP A 84 9.46 -0.67 4.06
C TRP A 84 7.94 -0.63 4.22
N ILE A 85 7.40 0.59 4.23
CA ILE A 85 5.95 0.82 4.29
C ILE A 85 5.48 1.33 2.95
N GLU A 86 4.43 0.75 2.39
CA GLU A 86 3.66 1.38 1.33
C GLU A 86 2.67 2.35 1.97
N ALA A 87 2.98 3.64 1.85
CA ALA A 87 2.15 4.73 2.34
C ALA A 87 1.05 5.01 1.32
N ASN A 88 -0.19 4.71 1.68
CA ASN A 88 -1.38 4.92 0.87
C ASN A 88 -2.26 6.08 1.38
N ASP A 89 -1.89 6.69 2.52
CA ASP A 89 -2.53 7.83 3.16
C ASP A 89 -1.44 8.77 3.69
N LEU A 90 -1.70 10.07 3.74
CA LEU A 90 -0.73 11.07 4.22
C LEU A 90 -0.32 10.88 5.68
N SER A 91 -1.19 10.27 6.51
CA SER A 91 -0.81 9.91 7.88
C SER A 91 0.30 8.87 7.92
N ALA A 92 0.34 7.95 6.94
CA ALA A 92 1.43 6.98 6.80
C ALA A 92 2.75 7.68 6.43
N VAL A 93 2.70 8.64 5.51
CA VAL A 93 3.87 9.48 5.15
C VAL A 93 4.41 10.19 6.40
N GLN A 94 3.55 10.89 7.14
CA GLN A 94 3.93 11.62 8.35
C GLN A 94 4.55 10.70 9.40
N LEU A 95 3.95 9.53 9.65
CA LEU A 95 4.45 8.58 10.65
C LEU A 95 5.78 7.94 10.22
N CYS A 96 5.97 7.65 8.93
CA CYS A 96 7.24 7.16 8.40
C CYS A 96 8.34 8.22 8.54
N ARG A 97 8.05 9.49 8.23
CA ARG A 97 8.96 10.62 8.42
C ARG A 97 9.40 10.76 9.87
N GLU A 98 8.47 10.76 10.82
CA GLU A 98 8.74 10.88 12.25
C GLU A 98 9.64 9.76 12.78
N ARG A 99 9.57 8.58 12.20
CA ARG A 99 10.34 7.40 12.62
C ARG A 99 11.54 7.09 11.74
N HIS A 100 11.80 7.95 10.74
CA HIS A 100 12.88 7.76 9.77
C HIS A 100 12.83 6.40 9.05
N VAL A 101 11.61 5.89 8.80
CA VAL A 101 11.39 4.66 8.04
C VAL A 101 11.21 5.00 6.57
N PRO A 102 12.00 4.41 5.64
CA PRO A 102 11.81 4.61 4.22
C PRO A 102 10.45 4.06 3.77
N PHE A 103 9.82 4.74 2.80
CA PHE A 103 8.51 4.32 2.34
C PHE A 103 8.37 4.32 0.82
N VAL A 104 7.39 3.56 0.35
CA VAL A 104 6.87 3.55 -1.01
C VAL A 104 5.64 4.45 -1.03
N GLY A 105 5.58 5.42 -1.92
CA GLY A 105 4.37 6.21 -2.14
C GLY A 105 3.40 5.43 -3.02
N GLY A 106 2.32 4.95 -2.44
CA GLY A 106 1.29 4.20 -3.16
C GLY A 106 0.43 5.07 -4.08
N PRO A 107 -0.32 4.45 -5.02
CA PRO A 107 -1.08 5.17 -6.04
C PRO A 107 -2.19 6.06 -5.47
N SER A 108 -2.67 5.78 -4.27
CA SER A 108 -3.72 6.56 -3.60
C SER A 108 -3.23 7.90 -3.02
N LEU A 109 -1.92 8.16 -2.99
CA LEU A 109 -1.39 9.49 -2.62
C LEU A 109 -1.62 10.56 -3.67
N ASN A 110 -2.07 10.18 -4.88
CA ASN A 110 -2.45 11.11 -5.95
C ASN A 110 -1.36 12.13 -6.31
N VAL A 111 -0.14 11.66 -6.56
CA VAL A 111 0.99 12.51 -6.93
C VAL A 111 0.94 12.83 -8.43
N TYR A 112 0.55 14.04 -8.80
CA TYR A 112 0.37 14.49 -10.19
C TYR A 112 1.32 15.61 -10.63
N ASN A 113 2.21 16.05 -9.75
CA ASN A 113 3.16 17.12 -10.07
C ASN A 113 4.47 16.96 -9.31
N ASN A 114 5.51 17.61 -9.84
CA ASN A 114 6.86 17.50 -9.26
C ASN A 114 6.99 18.15 -7.88
N ALA A 115 6.19 19.17 -7.56
CA ALA A 115 6.24 19.78 -6.22
C ALA A 115 5.76 18.82 -5.14
N ALA A 116 4.67 18.08 -5.40
CA ALA A 116 4.19 17.03 -4.50
C ALA A 116 5.20 15.88 -4.40
N LEU A 117 5.81 15.46 -5.51
CA LEU A 117 6.83 14.43 -5.51
C LEU A 117 8.06 14.85 -4.71
N ALA A 118 8.52 16.08 -4.89
CA ALA A 118 9.64 16.66 -4.15
C ALA A 118 9.41 16.64 -2.64
N MET A 119 8.23 17.10 -2.21
CA MET A 119 7.84 17.09 -0.80
C MET A 119 7.91 15.68 -0.20
N LEU A 120 7.41 14.69 -0.92
CA LEU A 120 7.47 13.30 -0.46
C LEU A 120 8.89 12.75 -0.42
N CYS A 121 9.76 13.15 -1.36
CA CYS A 121 11.19 12.79 -1.34
C CYS A 121 11.88 13.36 -0.09
N ASP A 122 11.59 14.61 0.26
CA ASP A 122 12.10 15.24 1.48
C ASP A 122 11.60 14.53 2.74
N ASP A 123 10.41 13.96 2.69
CA ASP A 123 9.81 13.17 3.77
C ASP A 123 10.31 11.71 3.84
N GLY A 124 11.16 11.28 2.89
CA GLY A 124 11.78 9.93 2.91
C GLY A 124 11.22 8.93 1.89
N LEU A 125 10.50 9.40 0.88
CA LEU A 125 10.06 8.56 -0.24
C LEU A 125 11.26 7.90 -0.94
N ARG A 126 11.20 6.59 -1.16
CA ARG A 126 12.24 5.84 -1.90
C ARG A 126 11.72 5.23 -3.20
N ARG A 127 10.44 4.96 -3.28
CA ARG A 127 9.77 4.45 -4.48
C ARG A 127 8.43 5.13 -4.65
N TRP A 128 8.08 5.47 -5.88
CA TRP A 128 6.81 6.07 -6.23
C TRP A 128 6.04 5.17 -7.18
N VAL A 129 4.76 4.90 -6.84
CA VAL A 129 3.80 4.20 -7.69
C VAL A 129 2.81 5.22 -8.24
N PRO A 130 2.85 5.56 -9.53
CA PRO A 130 1.90 6.49 -10.15
C PRO A 130 0.46 5.97 -10.05
N GLY A 131 -0.49 6.90 -10.05
CA GLY A 131 -1.91 6.57 -10.18
C GLY A 131 -2.20 5.84 -11.50
N VAL A 132 -3.17 4.94 -11.47
CA VAL A 132 -3.48 4.06 -12.62
C VAL A 132 -3.97 4.80 -13.87
N GLU A 133 -4.45 6.01 -13.72
CA GLU A 133 -4.86 6.91 -14.80
C GLU A 133 -3.72 7.75 -15.37
N GLN A 134 -2.54 7.73 -14.77
CA GLN A 134 -1.39 8.49 -15.26
C GLN A 134 -0.76 7.81 -16.47
N GLY A 135 -0.91 8.44 -17.62
CA GLY A 135 -0.33 7.95 -18.85
C GLY A 135 1.19 8.12 -18.90
N ARG A 136 1.83 7.35 -19.77
CA ARG A 136 3.29 7.34 -19.96
C ARG A 136 3.90 8.74 -20.16
N THR A 137 3.25 9.60 -20.94
CA THR A 137 3.74 10.97 -21.22
C THR A 137 3.83 11.79 -19.95
N LEU A 138 2.76 11.79 -19.13
CA LEU A 138 2.73 12.51 -17.86
C LEU A 138 3.81 12.00 -16.88
N ILE A 139 4.00 10.70 -16.81
CA ILE A 139 5.03 10.10 -15.95
C ILE A 139 6.43 10.56 -16.40
N HIS A 140 6.71 10.57 -17.71
CA HIS A 140 7.97 11.07 -18.26
C HIS A 140 8.20 12.55 -17.92
N GLU A 141 7.19 13.39 -18.18
CA GLU A 141 7.25 14.82 -17.88
C GLU A 141 7.53 15.09 -16.39
N LEU A 142 6.90 14.33 -15.50
CA LEU A 142 7.13 14.40 -14.06
C LEU A 142 8.57 14.02 -13.69
N CYS A 143 9.07 12.92 -14.25
CA CYS A 143 10.45 12.48 -14.01
C CYS A 143 11.46 13.52 -14.51
N ASP A 144 11.23 14.07 -15.68
CA ASP A 144 12.13 15.08 -16.29
C ASP A 144 12.11 16.39 -15.50
N ALA A 145 10.93 16.86 -15.08
CA ALA A 145 10.79 18.03 -14.23
C ALA A 145 11.48 17.86 -12.87
N THR A 146 11.40 16.65 -12.27
CA THR A 146 12.04 16.33 -11.00
C THR A 146 13.58 16.35 -11.15
N ARG A 147 14.11 15.74 -12.20
CA ARG A 147 15.56 15.79 -12.50
C ARG A 147 16.04 17.21 -12.79
N ALA A 148 15.28 17.97 -13.57
CA ALA A 148 15.61 19.36 -13.90
C ALA A 148 15.64 20.26 -12.65
N ALA A 149 14.86 19.93 -11.63
CA ALA A 149 14.90 20.60 -10.33
C ALA A 149 16.07 20.16 -9.44
N GLY A 150 16.93 19.26 -9.90
CA GLY A 150 18.09 18.77 -9.15
C GLY A 150 17.73 17.84 -7.99
N LEU A 151 16.54 17.25 -8.01
CA LEU A 151 16.09 16.32 -6.99
C LEU A 151 16.50 14.88 -7.34
N ASP A 152 16.83 14.12 -6.30
CA ASP A 152 17.05 12.68 -6.45
C ASP A 152 15.73 11.98 -6.79
N MET A 153 15.71 11.29 -7.94
CA MET A 153 14.52 10.55 -8.36
C MET A 153 14.35 9.31 -7.48
N PRO A 154 13.14 9.12 -6.91
CA PRO A 154 12.80 7.84 -6.31
C PRO A 154 12.73 6.74 -7.37
N GLU A 155 12.79 5.49 -6.96
CA GLU A 155 12.49 4.37 -7.84
C GLU A 155 11.07 4.53 -8.40
N LEU A 156 10.88 4.23 -9.68
CA LEU A 156 9.56 4.23 -10.32
C LEU A 156 9.03 2.80 -10.41
N GLU A 157 7.86 2.58 -9.84
CA GLU A 157 7.15 1.31 -9.95
C GLU A 157 5.80 1.51 -10.65
N VAL A 158 5.52 0.75 -11.70
CA VAL A 158 4.29 0.88 -12.49
C VAL A 158 3.44 -0.37 -12.36
N ILE A 159 2.14 -0.20 -12.10
CA ILE A 159 1.18 -1.31 -12.10
C ILE A 159 1.01 -1.80 -13.54
N ALA A 160 1.58 -2.96 -13.87
CA ALA A 160 1.60 -3.50 -15.23
C ALA A 160 0.52 -4.55 -15.48
N TYR A 161 0.04 -5.23 -14.43
CA TYR A 161 -0.93 -6.31 -14.56
C TYR A 161 -1.78 -6.43 -13.29
N GLY A 162 -3.06 -6.76 -13.46
CA GLY A 162 -4.00 -7.02 -12.38
C GLY A 162 -5.27 -6.19 -12.47
N ARG A 163 -6.07 -6.22 -11.41
CA ARG A 163 -7.24 -5.34 -11.27
C ARG A 163 -6.78 -3.97 -10.81
N LEU A 164 -7.04 -2.96 -11.63
CA LEU A 164 -6.70 -1.58 -11.30
C LEU A 164 -7.77 -0.98 -10.39
N PRO A 165 -7.41 -0.25 -9.33
CA PRO A 165 -8.37 0.45 -8.49
C PRO A 165 -8.98 1.61 -9.27
N LEU A 166 -10.32 1.70 -9.30
CA LEU A 166 -11.02 2.82 -9.93
C LEU A 166 -11.17 4.01 -8.97
N SER A 167 -11.38 3.73 -7.70
CA SER A 167 -11.51 4.77 -6.68
C SER A 167 -11.41 4.17 -5.28
N TRP A 168 -11.07 5.02 -4.32
CA TRP A 168 -11.10 4.73 -2.90
C TRP A 168 -12.29 5.46 -2.28
N SER A 169 -13.06 4.77 -1.45
CA SER A 169 -14.26 5.37 -0.85
C SER A 169 -14.54 4.83 0.53
N ALA A 170 -14.84 5.72 1.46
CA ALA A 170 -15.38 5.37 2.76
C ALA A 170 -16.72 4.62 2.67
N ARG A 171 -17.44 4.77 1.54
CA ARG A 171 -18.65 4.05 1.23
C ARG A 171 -18.34 2.79 0.43
N CYS A 172 -18.46 1.62 1.07
CA CYS A 172 -18.14 0.35 0.43
C CYS A 172 -19.07 0.07 -0.76
N PHE A 173 -18.47 -0.06 -1.96
CA PHE A 173 -19.23 -0.36 -3.19
C PHE A 173 -19.86 -1.75 -3.15
N THR A 174 -19.19 -2.76 -2.58
CA THR A 174 -19.77 -4.10 -2.41
C THR A 174 -21.00 -4.09 -1.52
N ALA A 175 -20.94 -3.41 -0.35
CA ALA A 175 -22.09 -3.29 0.52
C ALA A 175 -23.27 -2.60 -0.20
N ARG A 176 -23.00 -1.53 -0.95
CA ARG A 176 -24.03 -0.82 -1.73
C ARG A 176 -24.64 -1.71 -2.81
N ALA A 177 -23.85 -2.51 -3.50
CA ALA A 177 -24.34 -3.43 -4.53
C ALA A 177 -25.30 -4.50 -3.97
N HIS A 178 -25.19 -4.78 -2.66
CA HIS A 178 -26.07 -5.70 -1.92
C HIS A 178 -27.12 -4.98 -1.07
N ASP A 179 -27.28 -3.67 -1.23
CA ASP A 179 -28.20 -2.84 -0.42
C ASP A 179 -27.99 -2.99 1.09
N LEU A 180 -26.73 -3.08 1.51
CA LEU A 180 -26.32 -3.27 2.91
C LEU A 180 -25.61 -2.01 3.45
N PRO A 181 -25.83 -1.63 4.71
CA PRO A 181 -25.01 -0.63 5.37
C PRO A 181 -23.58 -1.16 5.56
N LYS A 182 -22.58 -0.26 5.49
CA LYS A 182 -21.14 -0.61 5.63
C LYS A 182 -20.88 -1.46 6.89
N ASP A 183 -21.59 -1.15 7.98
CA ASP A 183 -21.36 -1.81 9.27
C ASP A 183 -22.00 -3.20 9.37
N GLN A 184 -22.90 -3.52 8.47
CA GLN A 184 -23.60 -4.80 8.38
C GLN A 184 -23.36 -5.49 7.05
N CYS A 185 -22.17 -5.28 6.45
CA CYS A 185 -21.86 -5.76 5.09
C CYS A 185 -21.74 -7.30 4.96
N GLY A 186 -21.69 -8.03 6.10
CA GLY A 186 -21.56 -9.49 6.09
C GLY A 186 -20.32 -10.00 5.35
N PHE A 187 -19.33 -9.13 5.12
CA PHE A 187 -18.09 -9.44 4.38
C PHE A 187 -18.32 -10.04 2.98
N ARG A 188 -19.37 -9.61 2.29
CA ARG A 188 -19.71 -10.08 0.94
C ARG A 188 -18.56 -9.96 -0.06
N CYS A 189 -17.58 -9.13 0.21
CA CYS A 189 -16.39 -8.99 -0.64
C CYS A 189 -15.47 -10.22 -0.64
N ILE A 190 -15.68 -11.21 0.23
CA ILE A 190 -14.95 -12.48 0.21
C ILE A 190 -15.35 -13.38 -0.97
N ASP A 191 -16.54 -13.14 -1.53
CA ASP A 191 -17.13 -13.94 -2.61
C ASP A 191 -16.66 -13.48 -4.02
N TYR A 192 -15.82 -12.42 -4.13
CA TYR A 192 -15.40 -11.81 -5.39
C TYR A 192 -13.92 -11.86 -5.69
#